data_dba699cb78cabc17d3c8dd61c38b77b0
#
_entry.id   dba699cb78cabc17d3c8dd61c38b77b0
#
_cell.length_a   1.000
_cell.length_b   1.000
_cell.length_c   1.000
_cell.angle_alpha   90.00
_cell.angle_beta   90.00
_cell.angle_gamma   90.00
#
_symmetry.space_group_name_H-M   'P 1'
#
loop_
_entity.id
_entity.type
_entity.pdbx_description
1 polymer ?
#
loop_
_entity_poly.entity_id
_entity_poly.type
_entity_poly.pdbx_seq_one_letter_code
_entity_poly.pdbx_strand_id
1 'polypeptide(L)'
;MAQAPKFDPDHPWGGDSSKGLVDVNAQYAGLEYHYTYLIFCGFIVWIIIPGIGLMYGGLARRKSSLSLLFQSLLVASVTTFQWMFWGYSLAYSRTANAFIGDLANFGMMKVQAAPSPSSAVIPEIVFCLYQMLFCACTVQIVIGGSFERGRIVPSLVFGFFWATIVYCPIACWTWNSNGWLYKLPSLDFAGGGPVHIASGWAALAYAVVLGKRKHQGEKSHGKAHNTTLVFVGTILIWFGWFGFNGGSALNASVRAMYAAFNTNTAASFGVLGWVMVDYIRSRGRFSVVGACEGAIAGLVGITPAAGYVNCWSAALIGFITAVVCEKKKFCARGVVSPI
;
A
#
# COMPACT_ATOMS: atom_id res chain seq x y z
N MET A 1 1.52 28.92 -19.97
CA MET A 1 1.42 27.74 -19.14
C MET A 1 -0.05 27.48 -18.86
N ALA A 2 -0.53 26.24 -19.01
CA ALA A 2 -1.89 25.90 -18.67
C ALA A 2 -2.11 26.14 -17.16
N GLN A 3 -3.22 26.80 -16.81
CA GLN A 3 -3.55 27.08 -15.41
C GLN A 3 -4.28 25.89 -14.84
N ALA A 4 -3.87 25.43 -13.64
CA ALA A 4 -4.57 24.34 -12.96
C ALA A 4 -6.02 24.74 -12.65
N PRO A 5 -7.00 23.87 -12.89
CA PRO A 5 -8.41 24.14 -12.59
C PRO A 5 -8.60 24.36 -11.08
N LYS A 6 -9.53 25.24 -10.73
CA LYS A 6 -9.92 25.48 -9.34
C LYS A 6 -11.16 24.67 -9.01
N PHE A 7 -11.26 24.20 -7.76
CA PHE A 7 -12.48 23.59 -7.28
C PHE A 7 -13.59 24.65 -7.19
N ASP A 8 -14.73 24.35 -7.80
CA ASP A 8 -15.94 25.16 -7.73
C ASP A 8 -16.95 24.49 -6.81
N PRO A 9 -17.31 25.11 -5.66
CA PRO A 9 -18.29 24.56 -4.75
C PRO A 9 -19.69 24.42 -5.36
N ASP A 10 -20.03 25.29 -6.32
CA ASP A 10 -21.34 25.27 -7.00
C ASP A 10 -21.42 24.15 -8.05
N HIS A 11 -20.25 23.71 -8.54
CA HIS A 11 -20.11 22.61 -9.49
C HIS A 11 -19.13 21.56 -8.96
N PRO A 12 -19.42 20.90 -7.83
CA PRO A 12 -18.48 20.03 -7.13
C PRO A 12 -18.14 18.74 -7.91
N TRP A 13 -18.92 18.38 -8.91
CA TRP A 13 -18.63 17.23 -9.81
C TRP A 13 -17.64 17.57 -10.92
N GLY A 14 -17.34 18.84 -11.15
CA GLY A 14 -16.44 19.31 -12.22
C GLY A 14 -16.93 18.97 -13.64
N GLY A 15 -16.89 19.94 -14.53
CA GLY A 15 -17.45 19.82 -15.86
C GLY A 15 -18.97 19.68 -15.89
N ASP A 16 -19.55 19.87 -17.04
CA ASP A 16 -21.00 19.69 -17.26
C ASP A 16 -21.24 18.37 -17.99
N SER A 17 -21.63 17.34 -17.25
CA SER A 17 -21.92 16.02 -17.79
C SER A 17 -23.09 16.02 -18.77
N SER A 18 -23.94 17.06 -18.77
CA SER A 18 -25.04 17.22 -19.72
C SER A 18 -24.57 17.61 -21.11
N LYS A 19 -23.37 18.17 -21.23
CA LYS A 19 -22.76 18.60 -22.49
C LYS A 19 -21.81 17.57 -23.11
N GLY A 20 -21.58 16.46 -22.45
CA GLY A 20 -20.75 15.35 -22.92
C GLY A 20 -19.33 15.34 -22.38
N LEU A 21 -18.59 14.25 -22.67
CA LEU A 21 -17.24 13.98 -22.15
C LEU A 21 -16.20 15.03 -22.53
N VAL A 22 -16.39 15.77 -23.63
CA VAL A 22 -15.45 16.79 -24.10
C VAL A 22 -15.33 17.94 -23.10
N ASP A 23 -16.44 18.37 -22.51
CA ASP A 23 -16.44 19.48 -21.53
C ASP A 23 -15.83 19.06 -20.20
N VAL A 24 -15.97 17.79 -19.82
CA VAL A 24 -15.36 17.23 -18.59
C VAL A 24 -13.83 17.31 -18.65
N ASN A 25 -13.23 17.12 -19.82
CA ASN A 25 -11.78 17.16 -19.98
C ASN A 25 -11.25 18.58 -20.28
N ALA A 26 -12.07 19.49 -20.78
CA ALA A 26 -11.64 20.82 -21.24
C ALA A 26 -10.94 21.63 -20.11
N GLN A 27 -11.37 21.45 -18.85
CA GLN A 27 -10.75 22.11 -17.70
C GLN A 27 -9.28 21.71 -17.47
N TYR A 28 -8.84 20.55 -18.02
CA TYR A 28 -7.48 20.04 -17.90
C TYR A 28 -6.66 20.24 -19.18
N ALA A 29 -7.11 21.06 -20.12
CA ALA A 29 -6.42 21.27 -21.39
C ALA A 29 -4.94 21.67 -21.20
N GLY A 30 -4.03 20.88 -21.75
CA GLY A 30 -2.59 21.03 -21.56
C GLY A 30 -2.03 20.48 -20.24
N LEU A 31 -2.84 19.79 -19.43
CA LEU A 31 -2.46 19.15 -18.16
C LEU A 31 -2.77 17.65 -18.14
N GLU A 32 -3.24 17.09 -19.25
CA GLU A 32 -3.73 15.71 -19.37
C GLU A 32 -2.66 14.67 -19.02
N TYR A 33 -1.39 15.00 -19.24
CA TYR A 33 -0.26 14.13 -18.92
C TYR A 33 -0.14 13.83 -17.40
N HIS A 34 -0.63 14.72 -16.52
CA HIS A 34 -0.62 14.52 -15.09
C HIS A 34 -1.56 13.39 -14.68
N TYR A 35 -2.84 13.47 -15.07
CA TYR A 35 -3.79 12.43 -14.69
C TYR A 35 -3.60 11.14 -15.49
N THR A 36 -3.15 11.22 -16.74
CA THR A 36 -2.77 10.04 -17.53
C THR A 36 -1.67 9.27 -16.82
N TYR A 37 -0.62 9.96 -16.33
CA TYR A 37 0.42 9.35 -15.51
C TYR A 37 -0.14 8.65 -14.28
N LEU A 38 -1.05 9.31 -13.54
CA LEU A 38 -1.63 8.71 -12.33
C LEU A 38 -2.54 7.52 -12.63
N ILE A 39 -3.27 7.51 -13.74
CA ILE A 39 -4.05 6.36 -14.22
C ILE A 39 -3.12 5.16 -14.45
N PHE A 40 -2.00 5.35 -15.16
CA PHE A 40 -1.00 4.29 -15.35
C PHE A 40 -0.41 3.82 -14.02
N CYS A 41 -0.08 4.72 -13.11
CA CYS A 41 0.38 4.36 -11.78
C CYS A 41 -0.67 3.51 -11.03
N GLY A 42 -1.95 3.84 -11.14
CA GLY A 42 -3.05 3.05 -10.57
C GLY A 42 -3.08 1.62 -11.13
N PHE A 43 -2.99 1.45 -12.44
CA PHE A 43 -2.96 0.11 -13.04
C PHE A 43 -1.72 -0.69 -12.59
N ILE A 44 -0.58 -0.05 -12.43
CA ILE A 44 0.64 -0.67 -11.92
C ILE A 44 0.46 -1.05 -10.44
N VAL A 45 -0.12 -0.20 -9.61
CA VAL A 45 -0.40 -0.49 -8.19
C VAL A 45 -1.34 -1.69 -8.04
N TRP A 46 -2.32 -1.84 -8.93
CA TRP A 46 -3.25 -2.97 -8.87
C TRP A 46 -2.54 -4.34 -8.88
N ILE A 47 -1.39 -4.44 -9.54
CA ILE A 47 -0.57 -5.66 -9.62
C ILE A 47 -0.01 -6.09 -8.25
N ILE A 48 0.09 -5.18 -7.28
CA ILE A 48 0.51 -5.51 -5.91
C ILE A 48 -0.46 -6.50 -5.26
N ILE A 49 -1.76 -6.38 -5.53
CA ILE A 49 -2.80 -7.24 -4.94
C ILE A 49 -2.55 -8.73 -5.24
N PRO A 50 -2.50 -9.18 -6.51
CA PRO A 50 -2.15 -10.57 -6.80
C PRO A 50 -0.71 -10.91 -6.39
N GLY A 51 0.21 -9.94 -6.42
CA GLY A 51 1.59 -10.11 -5.96
C GLY A 51 1.67 -10.55 -4.50
N ILE A 52 0.95 -9.87 -3.60
CA ILE A 52 0.86 -10.25 -2.17
C ILE A 52 0.21 -11.64 -2.03
N GLY A 53 -0.86 -11.91 -2.79
CA GLY A 53 -1.51 -13.21 -2.79
C GLY A 53 -0.56 -14.35 -3.16
N LEU A 54 0.24 -14.18 -4.22
CA LEU A 54 1.25 -15.14 -4.66
C LEU A 54 2.36 -15.32 -3.63
N MET A 55 2.89 -14.23 -3.09
CA MET A 55 3.94 -14.27 -2.07
C MET A 55 3.44 -15.02 -0.83
N TYR A 56 2.27 -14.68 -0.30
CA TYR A 56 1.67 -15.36 0.84
C TYR A 56 1.34 -16.82 0.52
N GLY A 57 0.77 -17.08 -0.66
CA GLY A 57 0.49 -18.42 -1.14
C GLY A 57 1.74 -19.30 -1.20
N GLY A 58 2.86 -18.75 -1.66
CA GLY A 58 4.15 -19.45 -1.73
C GLY A 58 4.80 -19.69 -0.37
N LEU A 59 4.67 -18.73 0.55
CA LEU A 59 5.19 -18.85 1.93
C LEU A 59 4.39 -19.83 2.78
N ALA A 60 3.09 -19.96 2.51
CA ALA A 60 2.18 -20.84 3.26
C ALA A 60 2.43 -22.33 2.97
N ARG A 61 1.78 -23.18 3.75
CA ARG A 61 1.70 -24.62 3.45
C ARG A 61 0.85 -24.84 2.19
N ARG A 62 1.18 -25.86 1.41
CA ARG A 62 0.49 -26.21 0.15
C ARG A 62 -1.04 -26.22 0.29
N LYS A 63 -1.57 -26.73 1.38
CA LYS A 63 -3.02 -26.80 1.65
C LYS A 63 -3.68 -25.44 1.79
N SER A 64 -2.95 -24.41 2.17
CA SER A 64 -3.48 -23.04 2.41
C SER A 64 -3.22 -22.10 1.25
N SER A 65 -2.37 -22.47 0.28
CA SER A 65 -1.90 -21.60 -0.79
C SER A 65 -3.05 -21.03 -1.64
N LEU A 66 -3.92 -21.90 -2.14
CA LEU A 66 -5.06 -21.50 -2.99
C LEU A 66 -6.05 -20.60 -2.21
N SER A 67 -6.27 -20.89 -0.93
CA SER A 67 -7.14 -20.07 -0.08
C SER A 67 -6.61 -18.65 0.10
N LEU A 68 -5.29 -18.47 0.20
CA LEU A 68 -4.67 -17.16 0.32
C LEU A 68 -4.72 -16.36 -0.99
N LEU A 69 -4.53 -17.04 -2.13
CA LEU A 69 -4.72 -16.42 -3.44
C LEU A 69 -6.17 -15.96 -3.63
N PHE A 70 -7.13 -16.83 -3.32
CA PHE A 70 -8.55 -16.49 -3.42
C PHE A 70 -8.92 -15.34 -2.46
N GLN A 71 -8.39 -15.39 -1.23
CA GLN A 71 -8.60 -14.35 -0.24
C GLN A 71 -8.11 -12.99 -0.72
N SER A 72 -6.99 -12.90 -1.47
CA SER A 72 -6.50 -11.63 -1.98
C SER A 72 -7.49 -10.94 -2.93
N LEU A 73 -8.12 -11.71 -3.81
CA LEU A 73 -9.15 -11.20 -4.71
C LEU A 73 -10.41 -10.74 -3.96
N LEU A 74 -10.85 -11.55 -2.98
CA LEU A 74 -12.02 -11.21 -2.17
C LEU A 74 -11.79 -9.96 -1.31
N VAL A 75 -10.59 -9.80 -0.74
CA VAL A 75 -10.21 -8.61 0.04
C VAL A 75 -10.28 -7.37 -0.83
N ALA A 76 -9.72 -7.41 -2.04
CA ALA A 76 -9.81 -6.29 -2.97
C ALA A 76 -11.27 -5.92 -3.26
N SER A 77 -12.13 -6.93 -3.49
CA SER A 77 -13.56 -6.72 -3.77
C SER A 77 -14.30 -6.11 -2.60
N VAL A 78 -14.10 -6.63 -1.38
CA VAL A 78 -14.73 -6.12 -0.16
C VAL A 78 -14.26 -4.71 0.17
N THR A 79 -12.97 -4.42 -0.04
CA THR A 79 -12.41 -3.09 0.18
C THR A 79 -12.94 -2.10 -0.84
N THR A 80 -13.07 -2.49 -2.12
CA THR A 80 -13.69 -1.66 -3.16
C THR A 80 -15.13 -1.31 -2.80
N PHE A 81 -15.90 -2.29 -2.31
CA PHE A 81 -17.28 -2.06 -1.84
C PHE A 81 -17.31 -1.04 -0.71
N GLN A 82 -16.51 -1.25 0.33
CA GLN A 82 -16.40 -0.33 1.47
C GLN A 82 -15.99 1.08 1.03
N TRP A 83 -14.99 1.17 0.12
CA TRP A 83 -14.48 2.43 -0.41
C TRP A 83 -15.52 3.20 -1.19
N MET A 84 -16.27 2.50 -2.05
CA MET A 84 -17.33 3.09 -2.87
C MET A 84 -18.43 3.73 -2.02
N PHE A 85 -18.87 3.06 -0.95
CA PHE A 85 -20.00 3.58 -0.17
C PHE A 85 -19.57 4.69 0.81
N TRP A 86 -18.47 4.54 1.54
CA TRP A 86 -18.08 5.55 2.53
C TRP A 86 -16.57 5.71 2.73
N GLY A 87 -15.75 4.73 2.36
CA GLY A 87 -14.31 4.76 2.65
C GLY A 87 -13.63 5.99 2.06
N TYR A 88 -13.91 6.31 0.80
CA TYR A 88 -13.39 7.52 0.18
C TYR A 88 -13.81 8.78 0.95
N SER A 89 -15.09 8.90 1.27
CA SER A 89 -15.62 10.04 1.99
C SER A 89 -15.00 10.22 3.37
N LEU A 90 -14.89 9.13 4.13
CA LEU A 90 -14.27 9.14 5.46
C LEU A 90 -12.79 9.54 5.44
N ALA A 91 -12.07 9.23 4.37
CA ALA A 91 -10.66 9.57 4.24
C ALA A 91 -10.44 10.97 3.62
N TYR A 92 -11.23 11.34 2.61
CA TYR A 92 -10.88 12.46 1.72
C TYR A 92 -11.99 13.50 1.51
N SER A 93 -13.12 13.45 2.22
CA SER A 93 -14.12 14.51 2.08
C SER A 93 -13.52 15.88 2.39
N ARG A 94 -13.94 16.89 1.63
CA ARG A 94 -13.45 18.27 1.78
C ARG A 94 -13.93 18.93 3.07
N THR A 95 -15.02 18.41 3.62
CA THR A 95 -15.67 18.83 4.87
C THR A 95 -15.22 17.99 6.07
N ALA A 96 -14.16 17.18 5.92
CA ALA A 96 -13.57 16.40 6.99
C ALA A 96 -13.19 17.27 8.19
N ASN A 97 -13.31 16.70 9.38
CA ASN A 97 -12.69 17.26 10.58
C ASN A 97 -11.23 16.79 10.74
N ALA A 98 -10.58 17.13 11.86
CA ALA A 98 -9.19 16.76 12.09
C ALA A 98 -8.93 15.24 12.21
N PHE A 99 -9.96 14.44 12.48
CA PHE A 99 -9.85 13.01 12.75
C PHE A 99 -10.44 12.12 11.67
N ILE A 100 -11.54 12.53 11.03
CA ILE A 100 -12.24 11.69 10.06
C ILE A 100 -13.07 12.56 9.12
N GLY A 101 -13.27 12.09 7.90
CA GLY A 101 -14.24 12.67 6.96
C GLY A 101 -15.68 12.42 7.39
N ASP A 102 -16.58 13.03 6.66
CA ASP A 102 -18.03 12.84 6.76
C ASP A 102 -18.55 11.92 5.63
N LEU A 103 -19.86 11.96 5.37
CA LEU A 103 -20.51 11.19 4.31
C LEU A 103 -20.88 12.05 3.07
N ALA A 104 -20.22 13.20 2.86
CA ALA A 104 -20.52 14.09 1.74
C ALA A 104 -20.35 13.43 0.36
N ASN A 105 -19.50 12.42 0.28
CA ASN A 105 -19.23 11.64 -0.93
C ASN A 105 -19.76 10.20 -0.83
N PHE A 106 -20.76 9.94 0.02
CA PHE A 106 -21.37 8.61 0.14
C PHE A 106 -21.84 8.08 -1.21
N GLY A 107 -21.53 6.82 -1.52
CA GLY A 107 -21.89 6.22 -2.81
C GLY A 107 -21.23 6.89 -4.00
N MET A 108 -20.05 7.49 -3.84
CA MET A 108 -19.30 8.23 -4.86
C MET A 108 -20.00 9.51 -5.36
N MET A 109 -20.98 10.02 -4.62
CA MET A 109 -21.59 11.30 -4.96
C MET A 109 -20.56 12.41 -5.05
N LYS A 110 -20.61 13.19 -6.14
CA LYS A 110 -19.71 14.32 -6.43
C LYS A 110 -18.25 13.93 -6.71
N VAL A 111 -17.91 12.63 -6.78
CA VAL A 111 -16.57 12.16 -7.12
C VAL A 111 -16.47 11.94 -8.62
N GLN A 112 -16.15 13.00 -9.35
CA GLN A 112 -16.11 13.01 -10.82
C GLN A 112 -14.86 13.74 -11.35
N ALA A 113 -15.05 14.71 -12.21
CA ALA A 113 -13.96 15.40 -12.88
C ALA A 113 -13.45 16.66 -12.15
N ALA A 114 -14.04 17.03 -11.02
CA ALA A 114 -13.52 18.14 -10.22
C ALA A 114 -12.05 17.89 -9.81
N PRO A 115 -11.22 18.93 -9.62
CA PRO A 115 -9.88 18.79 -9.09
C PRO A 115 -9.90 18.05 -7.76
N SER A 116 -8.99 17.10 -7.55
CA SER A 116 -8.97 16.31 -6.30
C SER A 116 -8.60 17.14 -5.07
N PRO A 117 -8.94 16.69 -3.85
CA PRO A 117 -8.60 17.40 -2.62
C PRO A 117 -7.08 17.60 -2.43
N SER A 118 -6.26 16.69 -2.99
CA SER A 118 -4.81 16.68 -2.77
C SER A 118 -4.01 17.21 -3.97
N SER A 119 -4.62 17.35 -5.16
CA SER A 119 -3.93 17.86 -6.36
C SER A 119 -4.90 18.47 -7.34
N ALA A 120 -4.70 19.74 -7.68
CA ALA A 120 -5.55 20.46 -8.63
C ALA A 120 -5.40 19.97 -10.09
N VAL A 121 -4.35 19.24 -10.42
CA VAL A 121 -4.10 18.72 -11.77
C VAL A 121 -4.59 17.28 -11.95
N ILE A 122 -5.20 16.71 -10.94
CA ILE A 122 -5.72 15.34 -10.95
C ILE A 122 -7.24 15.38 -10.72
N PRO A 123 -8.04 14.84 -11.65
CA PRO A 123 -9.49 14.66 -11.43
C PRO A 123 -9.77 13.80 -10.20
N GLU A 124 -10.81 14.13 -9.45
CA GLU A 124 -11.14 13.46 -8.19
C GLU A 124 -11.41 11.96 -8.36
N ILE A 125 -12.05 11.56 -9.47
CA ILE A 125 -12.28 10.13 -9.77
C ILE A 125 -10.98 9.35 -9.96
N VAL A 126 -9.96 9.94 -10.59
CA VAL A 126 -8.64 9.31 -10.78
C VAL A 126 -7.91 9.19 -9.45
N PHE A 127 -7.94 10.23 -8.63
CA PHE A 127 -7.41 10.22 -7.27
C PHE A 127 -8.10 9.18 -6.40
N CYS A 128 -9.43 9.09 -6.47
CA CYS A 128 -10.24 8.14 -5.72
C CYS A 128 -9.85 6.69 -6.05
N LEU A 129 -9.73 6.35 -7.34
CA LEU A 129 -9.29 5.02 -7.77
C LEU A 129 -7.89 4.70 -7.25
N TYR A 130 -6.95 5.62 -7.38
CA TYR A 130 -5.59 5.46 -6.92
C TYR A 130 -5.53 5.17 -5.41
N GLN A 131 -6.24 5.96 -4.61
CA GLN A 131 -6.28 5.81 -3.15
C GLN A 131 -7.07 4.56 -2.69
N MET A 132 -8.06 4.12 -3.46
CA MET A 132 -8.74 2.85 -3.22
C MET A 132 -7.75 1.67 -3.23
N LEU A 133 -6.81 1.67 -4.15
CA LEU A 133 -5.82 0.61 -4.28
C LEU A 133 -4.85 0.58 -3.09
N PHE A 134 -4.53 1.74 -2.52
CA PHE A 134 -3.77 1.84 -1.26
C PHE A 134 -4.52 1.18 -0.11
N CYS A 135 -5.80 1.48 0.03
CA CYS A 135 -6.64 0.84 1.05
C CYS A 135 -6.68 -0.68 0.85
N ALA A 136 -6.90 -1.16 -0.38
CA ALA A 136 -6.98 -2.59 -0.69
C ALA A 136 -5.67 -3.33 -0.39
N CYS A 137 -4.52 -2.77 -0.80
CA CYS A 137 -3.20 -3.32 -0.48
C CYS A 137 -2.97 -3.37 1.03
N THR A 138 -3.35 -2.31 1.75
CA THR A 138 -3.16 -2.21 3.20
C THR A 138 -3.96 -3.25 3.95
N VAL A 139 -5.25 -3.42 3.63
CA VAL A 139 -6.11 -4.45 4.22
C VAL A 139 -5.54 -5.85 3.97
N GLN A 140 -5.01 -6.08 2.77
CA GLN A 140 -4.41 -7.38 2.44
C GLN A 140 -3.15 -7.67 3.27
N ILE A 141 -2.32 -6.66 3.55
CA ILE A 141 -1.16 -6.80 4.44
C ILE A 141 -1.62 -7.18 5.85
N VAL A 142 -2.66 -6.51 6.39
CA VAL A 142 -3.21 -6.81 7.73
C VAL A 142 -3.68 -8.25 7.83
N ILE A 143 -4.42 -8.72 6.81
CA ILE A 143 -4.95 -10.09 6.78
C ILE A 143 -3.81 -11.13 6.74
N GLY A 144 -2.62 -10.77 6.27
CA GLY A 144 -1.42 -11.56 6.41
C GLY A 144 -1.09 -11.97 7.84
N GLY A 145 -1.51 -11.21 8.86
CA GLY A 145 -1.40 -11.58 10.28
C GLY A 145 -2.20 -12.84 10.66
N SER A 146 -3.26 -13.16 9.91
CA SER A 146 -4.06 -14.37 10.12
C SER A 146 -3.51 -15.63 9.42
N PHE A 147 -2.41 -15.51 8.74
CA PHE A 147 -1.76 -16.50 7.88
C PHE A 147 -1.90 -17.95 8.38
N GLU A 148 -2.53 -18.80 7.58
CA GLU A 148 -2.84 -20.22 7.84
C GLU A 148 -3.79 -20.51 9.04
N ARG A 149 -4.28 -19.50 9.74
CA ARG A 149 -5.14 -19.65 10.93
C ARG A 149 -6.50 -18.98 10.76
N GLY A 150 -6.56 -17.91 9.97
CA GLY A 150 -7.79 -17.20 9.65
C GLY A 150 -8.69 -17.99 8.69
N ARG A 151 -9.99 -17.88 8.89
CA ARG A 151 -10.99 -18.33 7.93
C ARG A 151 -11.31 -17.17 6.98
N ILE A 152 -11.68 -17.48 5.74
CA ILE A 152 -11.93 -16.46 4.69
C ILE A 152 -12.99 -15.46 5.15
N VAL A 153 -14.21 -15.91 5.47
CA VAL A 153 -15.32 -15.00 5.83
C VAL A 153 -15.00 -14.09 7.01
N PRO A 154 -14.53 -14.61 8.17
CA PRO A 154 -14.13 -13.73 9.28
C PRO A 154 -13.04 -12.73 8.91
N SER A 155 -12.07 -13.12 8.06
CA SER A 155 -11.02 -12.21 7.61
C SER A 155 -11.57 -11.08 6.72
N LEU A 156 -12.57 -11.37 5.87
CA LEU A 156 -13.22 -10.35 5.03
C LEU A 156 -14.02 -9.36 5.88
N VAL A 157 -14.79 -9.87 6.84
CA VAL A 157 -15.54 -9.03 7.80
C VAL A 157 -14.59 -8.14 8.61
N PHE A 158 -13.51 -8.74 9.13
CA PHE A 158 -12.48 -7.99 9.83
C PHE A 158 -11.86 -6.90 8.94
N GLY A 159 -11.46 -7.24 7.71
CA GLY A 159 -10.87 -6.30 6.76
C GLY A 159 -11.79 -5.13 6.42
N PHE A 160 -13.08 -5.40 6.23
CA PHE A 160 -14.11 -4.39 6.00
C PHE A 160 -14.22 -3.38 7.15
N PHE A 161 -14.34 -3.85 8.38
CA PHE A 161 -14.41 -2.97 9.55
C PHE A 161 -13.08 -2.28 9.82
N TRP A 162 -11.96 -2.98 9.67
CA TRP A 162 -10.63 -2.39 9.85
C TRP A 162 -10.37 -1.26 8.86
N ALA A 163 -10.74 -1.43 7.59
CA ALA A 163 -10.63 -0.37 6.59
C ALA A 163 -11.44 0.87 7.02
N THR A 164 -12.65 0.68 7.53
CA THR A 164 -13.53 1.77 7.95
C THR A 164 -13.02 2.48 9.21
N ILE A 165 -12.66 1.70 10.25
CA ILE A 165 -12.41 2.23 11.60
C ILE A 165 -10.94 2.65 11.80
N VAL A 166 -10.01 2.02 11.08
CA VAL A 166 -8.57 2.26 11.27
C VAL A 166 -7.96 2.95 10.06
N TYR A 167 -8.08 2.36 8.87
CA TYR A 167 -7.41 2.91 7.69
C TYR A 167 -7.94 4.29 7.31
N CYS A 168 -9.25 4.46 7.17
CA CYS A 168 -9.84 5.72 6.73
C CYS A 168 -9.51 6.90 7.66
N PRO A 169 -9.62 6.78 9.00
CA PRO A 169 -9.16 7.83 9.90
C PRO A 169 -7.67 8.15 9.76
N ILE A 170 -6.79 7.15 9.73
CA ILE A 170 -5.34 7.39 9.64
C ILE A 170 -4.98 8.03 8.29
N ALA A 171 -5.62 7.62 7.19
CA ALA A 171 -5.47 8.26 5.88
C ALA A 171 -5.95 9.72 5.91
N CYS A 172 -7.08 10.00 6.58
CA CYS A 172 -7.56 11.35 6.81
C CYS A 172 -6.55 12.18 7.60
N TRP A 173 -6.01 11.66 8.70
CA TRP A 173 -5.00 12.39 9.50
C TRP A 173 -3.79 12.80 8.68
N THR A 174 -3.32 11.90 7.81
CA THR A 174 -2.03 12.03 7.13
C THR A 174 -2.13 12.83 5.83
N TRP A 175 -3.18 12.63 5.04
CA TRP A 175 -3.25 13.11 3.66
C TRP A 175 -4.41 14.06 3.35
N ASN A 176 -5.42 14.15 4.24
CA ASN A 176 -6.45 15.16 4.09
C ASN A 176 -5.94 16.50 4.63
N SER A 177 -6.17 17.59 3.90
CA SER A 177 -5.75 18.95 4.29
C SER A 177 -6.31 19.40 5.65
N ASN A 178 -7.42 18.81 6.08
CA ASN A 178 -8.02 19.06 7.38
C ASN A 178 -7.47 18.18 8.49
N GLY A 179 -6.76 17.09 8.14
CA GLY A 179 -6.20 16.13 9.08
C GLY A 179 -5.17 16.74 10.04
N TRP A 180 -5.14 16.24 11.27
CA TRP A 180 -4.26 16.81 12.29
C TRP A 180 -2.77 16.56 12.02
N LEU A 181 -2.39 15.39 11.47
CA LEU A 181 -1.00 15.12 11.07
C LEU A 181 -0.57 15.96 9.87
N TYR A 182 -1.49 16.16 8.89
CA TYR A 182 -1.23 17.03 7.76
C TYR A 182 -0.93 18.47 8.23
N LYS A 183 -1.71 18.97 9.20
CA LYS A 183 -1.50 20.31 9.79
C LYS A 183 -0.24 20.44 10.64
N LEU A 184 0.30 19.31 11.15
CA LEU A 184 1.58 19.24 11.86
C LEU A 184 2.79 19.11 10.92
N PRO A 185 2.73 19.50 9.68
CA PRO A 185 3.53 19.18 8.49
C PRO A 185 4.35 17.88 8.60
N SER A 186 3.68 16.77 8.96
CA SER A 186 4.32 15.47 8.95
C SER A 186 4.62 15.04 7.51
N LEU A 187 5.81 14.49 7.29
CA LEU A 187 6.23 14.03 5.97
C LEU A 187 5.97 12.53 5.84
N ASP A 188 4.98 12.17 5.06
CA ASP A 188 4.69 10.79 4.68
C ASP A 188 4.28 10.74 3.22
N PHE A 189 5.26 10.46 2.35
CA PHE A 189 5.10 10.58 0.90
C PHE A 189 4.08 9.60 0.33
N ALA A 190 4.17 8.34 0.71
CA ALA A 190 3.35 7.28 0.12
C ALA A 190 2.75 6.29 1.13
N GLY A 191 2.77 6.59 2.44
CA GLY A 191 2.02 5.79 3.41
C GLY A 191 2.85 4.96 4.38
N GLY A 192 3.94 5.51 4.89
CA GLY A 192 4.65 4.89 6.02
C GLY A 192 3.76 4.68 7.23
N GLY A 193 2.95 5.69 7.59
CA GLY A 193 1.98 5.64 8.67
C GLY A 193 0.71 4.86 8.32
N PRO A 194 -0.14 5.38 7.41
CA PRO A 194 -1.46 4.80 7.13
C PRO A 194 -1.40 3.40 6.50
N VAL A 195 -0.36 3.10 5.72
CA VAL A 195 -0.23 1.78 5.08
C VAL A 195 0.61 0.83 5.94
N HIS A 196 1.89 1.15 6.19
CA HIS A 196 2.83 0.15 6.71
C HIS A 196 2.82 0.02 8.23
N ILE A 197 2.85 1.13 8.97
CA ILE A 197 2.81 1.08 10.44
C ILE A 197 1.43 0.57 10.88
N ALA A 198 0.35 1.12 10.34
CA ALA A 198 -1.01 0.71 10.69
C ALA A 198 -1.26 -0.77 10.41
N SER A 199 -0.89 -1.25 9.22
CA SER A 199 -1.06 -2.66 8.86
C SER A 199 -0.15 -3.59 9.65
N GLY A 200 1.10 -3.20 9.87
CA GLY A 200 2.07 -4.01 10.61
C GLY A 200 1.64 -4.25 12.06
N TRP A 201 1.23 -3.20 12.78
CA TRP A 201 0.71 -3.32 14.14
C TRP A 201 -0.61 -4.09 14.20
N ALA A 202 -1.51 -3.87 13.25
CA ALA A 202 -2.76 -4.60 13.15
C ALA A 202 -2.52 -6.10 12.87
N ALA A 203 -1.60 -6.44 11.96
CA ALA A 203 -1.20 -7.81 11.68
C ALA A 203 -0.59 -8.50 12.90
N LEU A 204 0.24 -7.79 13.67
CA LEU A 204 0.80 -8.29 14.92
C LEU A 204 -0.30 -8.55 15.95
N ALA A 205 -1.19 -7.60 16.18
CA ALA A 205 -2.32 -7.75 17.11
C ALA A 205 -3.21 -8.93 16.69
N TYR A 206 -3.54 -9.04 15.40
CA TYR A 206 -4.33 -10.15 14.86
C TYR A 206 -3.63 -11.49 15.10
N ALA A 207 -2.32 -11.56 14.85
CA ALA A 207 -1.53 -12.77 15.09
C ALA A 207 -1.50 -13.17 16.56
N VAL A 208 -1.40 -12.21 17.49
CA VAL A 208 -1.43 -12.43 18.94
C VAL A 208 -2.78 -12.97 19.39
N VAL A 209 -3.88 -12.35 18.95
CA VAL A 209 -5.25 -12.76 19.29
C VAL A 209 -5.56 -14.17 18.79
N LEU A 210 -5.12 -14.53 17.57
CA LEU A 210 -5.31 -15.88 17.03
C LEU A 210 -4.45 -16.94 17.72
N GLY A 211 -3.41 -16.55 18.43
CA GLY A 211 -2.53 -17.45 19.17
C GLY A 211 -1.59 -18.27 18.29
N LYS A 212 -0.99 -19.31 18.86
CA LYS A 212 0.01 -20.16 18.19
C LYS A 212 -0.63 -21.11 17.17
N ARG A 213 0.13 -21.49 16.13
CA ARG A 213 -0.27 -22.51 15.16
C ARG A 213 -0.32 -23.89 15.82
N LYS A 214 -1.32 -24.72 15.47
CA LYS A 214 -1.55 -26.04 16.10
C LYS A 214 -0.39 -27.05 15.95
N HIS A 215 0.44 -26.92 14.92
CA HIS A 215 1.54 -27.84 14.64
C HIS A 215 2.90 -27.14 14.70
N GLN A 216 3.06 -26.25 15.67
CA GLN A 216 4.33 -25.58 15.92
C GLN A 216 5.34 -26.59 16.44
N GLY A 217 6.44 -26.80 15.74
CA GLY A 217 7.47 -27.79 16.10
C GLY A 217 7.70 -28.91 15.09
N GLU A 218 6.81 -29.12 14.14
CA GLU A 218 7.07 -30.02 13.02
C GLU A 218 8.20 -29.47 12.12
N LYS A 219 9.16 -30.32 11.73
CA LYS A 219 10.36 -29.94 10.93
C LYS A 219 10.05 -29.23 9.61
N SER A 220 8.80 -29.33 9.10
CA SER A 220 8.31 -28.66 7.89
C SER A 220 7.76 -27.26 8.13
N HIS A 221 7.52 -26.87 9.41
CA HIS A 221 6.98 -25.57 9.73
C HIS A 221 8.03 -24.48 9.55
N GLY A 222 7.63 -23.42 8.80
CA GLY A 222 8.50 -22.25 8.53
C GLY A 222 9.29 -22.33 7.22
N LYS A 223 9.14 -23.40 6.43
CA LYS A 223 9.66 -23.43 5.06
C LYS A 223 8.56 -23.06 4.08
N ALA A 224 8.87 -22.14 3.15
CA ALA A 224 7.99 -21.87 2.01
C ALA A 224 7.75 -23.15 1.22
N HIS A 225 6.48 -23.45 0.89
CA HIS A 225 6.20 -24.65 0.10
C HIS A 225 6.55 -24.45 -1.38
N ASN A 226 6.54 -23.21 -1.85
CA ASN A 226 6.84 -22.88 -3.24
C ASN A 226 7.57 -21.53 -3.34
N THR A 227 8.90 -21.60 -3.40
CA THR A 227 9.77 -20.41 -3.50
C THR A 227 9.61 -19.68 -4.82
N THR A 228 9.20 -20.34 -5.89
CA THR A 228 8.91 -19.70 -7.19
C THR A 228 7.72 -18.76 -7.08
N LEU A 229 6.64 -19.16 -6.39
CA LEU A 229 5.50 -18.28 -6.15
C LEU A 229 5.90 -17.08 -5.27
N VAL A 230 6.74 -17.29 -4.27
CA VAL A 230 7.27 -16.19 -3.44
C VAL A 230 8.05 -15.20 -4.30
N PHE A 231 8.94 -15.70 -5.16
CA PHE A 231 9.75 -14.87 -6.05
C PHE A 231 8.87 -14.07 -7.03
N VAL A 232 7.98 -14.74 -7.75
CA VAL A 232 7.07 -14.08 -8.70
C VAL A 232 6.19 -13.05 -8.00
N GLY A 233 5.62 -13.39 -6.83
CA GLY A 233 4.84 -12.45 -6.03
C GLY A 233 5.65 -11.22 -5.64
N THR A 234 6.90 -11.41 -5.22
CA THR A 234 7.82 -10.31 -4.85
C THR A 234 8.12 -9.40 -6.05
N ILE A 235 8.37 -9.95 -7.24
CA ILE A 235 8.62 -9.16 -8.45
C ILE A 235 7.39 -8.33 -8.84
N LEU A 236 6.19 -8.90 -8.76
CA LEU A 236 4.95 -8.16 -9.01
C LEU A 236 4.73 -7.03 -7.99
N ILE A 237 5.02 -7.28 -6.71
CA ILE A 237 4.98 -6.26 -5.67
C ILE A 237 6.00 -5.15 -5.96
N TRP A 238 7.26 -5.51 -6.27
CA TRP A 238 8.30 -4.54 -6.59
C TRP A 238 7.92 -3.68 -7.79
N PHE A 239 7.46 -4.31 -8.87
CA PHE A 239 6.98 -3.59 -10.05
C PHE A 239 5.81 -2.66 -9.71
N GLY A 240 4.82 -3.15 -8.95
CA GLY A 240 3.68 -2.35 -8.50
C GLY A 240 4.09 -1.14 -7.66
N TRP A 241 5.20 -1.26 -6.93
CA TRP A 241 5.70 -0.19 -6.06
C TRP A 241 6.26 1.02 -6.81
N PHE A 242 6.66 0.87 -8.07
CA PHE A 242 6.97 2.02 -8.92
C PHE A 242 5.76 2.95 -9.07
N GLY A 243 4.59 2.38 -9.33
CA GLY A 243 3.34 3.14 -9.37
C GLY A 243 2.92 3.63 -7.99
N PHE A 244 3.14 2.82 -6.95
CA PHE A 244 2.78 3.15 -5.57
C PHE A 244 3.52 4.39 -5.07
N ASN A 245 4.83 4.43 -5.16
CA ASN A 245 5.62 5.57 -4.72
C ASN A 245 5.69 6.67 -5.78
N GLY A 246 5.91 6.35 -7.05
CA GLY A 246 5.97 7.34 -8.12
C GLY A 246 4.65 8.11 -8.30
N GLY A 247 3.52 7.40 -8.28
CA GLY A 247 2.19 8.00 -8.37
C GLY A 247 1.82 8.87 -7.17
N SER A 248 2.42 8.65 -6.00
CA SER A 248 2.17 9.46 -4.79
C SER A 248 2.66 10.90 -4.91
N ALA A 249 3.41 11.25 -5.97
CA ALA A 249 3.66 12.64 -6.34
C ALA A 249 2.39 13.38 -6.78
N LEU A 250 1.32 12.67 -7.14
CA LEU A 250 0.05 13.17 -7.66
C LEU A 250 0.20 14.14 -8.84
N ASN A 251 1.26 13.94 -9.62
CA ASN A 251 1.53 14.66 -10.87
C ASN A 251 2.68 13.97 -11.63
N ALA A 252 2.76 14.18 -12.93
CA ALA A 252 3.91 13.78 -13.74
C ALA A 252 5.01 14.84 -13.59
N SER A 253 5.93 14.61 -12.66
CA SER A 253 7.02 15.54 -12.35
C SER A 253 8.33 14.79 -12.13
N VAL A 254 9.43 15.55 -12.10
CA VAL A 254 10.75 15.02 -11.74
C VAL A 254 10.75 14.38 -10.35
N ARG A 255 9.94 14.90 -9.41
CA ARG A 255 9.77 14.28 -8.09
C ARG A 255 9.19 12.87 -8.17
N ALA A 256 8.24 12.63 -9.09
CA ALA A 256 7.71 11.29 -9.34
C ALA A 256 8.79 10.32 -9.80
N MET A 257 9.69 10.79 -10.69
CA MET A 257 10.84 10.00 -11.14
C MET A 257 11.86 9.74 -10.02
N TYR A 258 12.15 10.73 -9.18
CA TYR A 258 12.97 10.52 -7.99
C TYR A 258 12.36 9.47 -7.06
N ALA A 259 11.05 9.53 -6.81
CA ALA A 259 10.37 8.56 -5.98
C ALA A 259 10.47 7.13 -6.55
N ALA A 260 10.29 6.98 -7.87
CA ALA A 260 10.44 5.70 -8.55
C ALA A 260 11.89 5.18 -8.49
N PHE A 261 12.87 6.05 -8.74
CA PHE A 261 14.29 5.68 -8.65
C PHE A 261 14.70 5.29 -7.23
N ASN A 262 14.31 6.07 -6.23
CA ASN A 262 14.55 5.79 -4.82
C ASN A 262 13.92 4.47 -4.37
N THR A 263 12.73 4.16 -4.88
CA THR A 263 12.05 2.89 -4.65
C THR A 263 12.88 1.71 -5.13
N ASN A 264 13.35 1.77 -6.39
CA ASN A 264 14.21 0.72 -6.94
C ASN A 264 15.51 0.58 -6.17
N THR A 265 16.15 1.72 -5.87
CA THR A 265 17.42 1.74 -5.14
C THR A 265 17.27 1.12 -3.74
N ALA A 266 16.26 1.52 -2.99
CA ALA A 266 16.03 0.99 -1.65
C ALA A 266 15.68 -0.50 -1.65
N ALA A 267 14.88 -0.97 -2.61
CA ALA A 267 14.61 -2.39 -2.77
C ALA A 267 15.87 -3.20 -3.06
N SER A 268 16.70 -2.73 -4.01
CA SER A 268 17.97 -3.39 -4.39
C SER A 268 18.95 -3.46 -3.21
N PHE A 269 19.14 -2.36 -2.50
CA PHE A 269 19.99 -2.34 -1.31
C PHE A 269 19.39 -3.11 -0.14
N GLY A 270 18.06 -3.21 -0.06
CA GLY A 270 17.37 -4.08 0.86
C GLY A 270 17.66 -5.57 0.62
N VAL A 271 17.64 -6.00 -0.66
CA VAL A 271 18.10 -7.36 -1.03
C VAL A 271 19.52 -7.59 -0.58
N LEU A 272 20.44 -6.68 -0.90
CA LEU A 272 21.86 -6.82 -0.55
C LEU A 272 22.07 -6.88 0.97
N GLY A 273 21.39 -6.01 1.73
CA GLY A 273 21.48 -5.99 3.20
C GLY A 273 21.00 -7.28 3.84
N TRP A 274 19.85 -7.79 3.40
CA TRP A 274 19.28 -9.03 3.93
C TRP A 274 20.15 -10.25 3.57
N VAL A 275 20.52 -10.37 2.31
CA VAL A 275 21.32 -11.50 1.81
C VAL A 275 22.71 -11.52 2.46
N MET A 276 23.32 -10.36 2.72
CA MET A 276 24.58 -10.25 3.44
C MET A 276 24.45 -10.83 4.87
N VAL A 277 23.42 -10.47 5.60
CA VAL A 277 23.20 -10.99 6.96
C VAL A 277 22.91 -12.48 6.93
N ASP A 278 22.04 -12.94 6.01
CA ASP A 278 21.75 -14.37 5.82
C ASP A 278 23.03 -15.16 5.52
N TYR A 279 23.91 -14.65 4.63
CA TYR A 279 25.17 -15.29 4.25
C TYR A 279 26.12 -15.47 5.43
N ILE A 280 26.30 -14.41 6.22
CA ILE A 280 27.16 -14.45 7.43
C ILE A 280 26.62 -15.47 8.43
N ARG A 281 25.30 -15.49 8.67
CA ARG A 281 24.67 -16.33 9.69
C ARG A 281 24.53 -17.79 9.27
N SER A 282 24.28 -18.04 7.99
CA SER A 282 24.10 -19.41 7.45
C SER A 282 25.41 -20.08 7.05
N ARG A 283 26.55 -19.44 7.32
CA ARG A 283 27.89 -19.90 6.95
C ARG A 283 28.01 -20.14 5.44
N GLY A 284 27.67 -19.12 4.65
CA GLY A 284 27.88 -19.09 3.20
C GLY A 284 26.71 -19.59 2.36
N ARG A 285 25.48 -19.66 2.90
CA ARG A 285 24.29 -20.06 2.13
C ARG A 285 23.42 -18.86 1.80
N PHE A 286 22.89 -18.81 0.59
CA PHE A 286 21.91 -17.83 0.14
C PHE A 286 20.49 -18.35 0.30
N SER A 287 19.56 -17.44 0.63
CA SER A 287 18.14 -17.72 0.70
C SER A 287 17.38 -16.87 -0.32
N VAL A 288 16.69 -17.52 -1.26
CA VAL A 288 15.78 -16.82 -2.21
C VAL A 288 14.67 -16.08 -1.46
N VAL A 289 14.08 -16.74 -0.43
CA VAL A 289 13.05 -16.13 0.40
C VAL A 289 13.60 -14.92 1.15
N GLY A 290 14.85 -15.04 1.67
CA GLY A 290 15.52 -13.91 2.32
C GLY A 290 15.75 -12.73 1.38
N ALA A 291 16.17 -12.99 0.14
CA ALA A 291 16.30 -11.95 -0.88
C ALA A 291 14.95 -11.25 -1.16
N CYS A 292 13.86 -12.00 -1.27
CA CYS A 292 12.51 -11.48 -1.44
C CYS A 292 12.08 -10.61 -0.25
N GLU A 293 12.31 -11.08 0.97
CA GLU A 293 12.00 -10.34 2.21
C GLU A 293 12.82 -9.06 2.31
N GLY A 294 14.10 -9.10 1.89
CA GLY A 294 14.98 -7.93 1.82
C GLY A 294 14.46 -6.87 0.84
N ALA A 295 13.99 -7.29 -0.34
CA ALA A 295 13.36 -6.39 -1.30
C ALA A 295 12.15 -5.68 -0.69
N ILE A 296 11.24 -6.45 -0.08
CA ILE A 296 10.03 -5.90 0.57
C ILE A 296 10.41 -4.95 1.71
N ALA A 297 11.38 -5.30 2.54
CA ALA A 297 11.84 -4.42 3.62
C ALA A 297 12.37 -3.09 3.08
N GLY A 298 13.12 -3.11 1.99
CA GLY A 298 13.61 -1.90 1.31
C GLY A 298 12.47 -1.04 0.76
N LEU A 299 11.50 -1.67 0.08
CA LEU A 299 10.30 -0.99 -0.46
C LEU A 299 9.50 -0.30 0.65
N VAL A 300 9.23 -1.01 1.73
CA VAL A 300 8.49 -0.49 2.89
C VAL A 300 9.26 0.66 3.56
N GLY A 301 10.57 0.49 3.77
CA GLY A 301 11.40 1.48 4.44
C GLY A 301 11.49 2.81 3.72
N ILE A 302 11.52 2.79 2.37
CA ILE A 302 11.60 4.02 1.58
C ILE A 302 10.26 4.73 1.38
N THR A 303 9.15 4.03 1.54
CA THR A 303 7.81 4.53 1.20
C THR A 303 7.47 5.90 1.79
N PRO A 304 7.71 6.20 3.09
CA PRO A 304 7.42 7.53 3.64
C PRO A 304 8.36 8.61 3.12
N ALA A 305 9.53 8.25 2.60
CA ALA A 305 10.59 9.19 2.24
C ALA A 305 10.85 9.26 0.72
N ALA A 306 10.21 8.41 -0.09
CA ALA A 306 10.59 8.16 -1.49
C ALA A 306 10.74 9.44 -2.34
N GLY A 307 9.85 10.42 -2.17
CA GLY A 307 9.88 11.69 -2.90
C GLY A 307 10.58 12.85 -2.15
N TYR A 308 11.17 12.59 -0.98
CA TYR A 308 11.76 13.62 -0.12
C TYR A 308 13.26 13.50 0.05
N VAL A 309 13.85 12.32 -0.17
CA VAL A 309 15.28 12.07 0.07
C VAL A 309 16.08 11.95 -1.22
N ASN A 310 17.38 12.17 -1.10
CA ASN A 310 18.32 11.95 -2.19
C ASN A 310 18.53 10.46 -2.46
N CYS A 311 18.98 10.11 -3.69
CA CYS A 311 19.13 8.70 -4.12
C CYS A 311 20.11 7.90 -3.25
N TRP A 312 21.21 8.51 -2.76
CA TRP A 312 22.14 7.82 -1.88
C TRP A 312 21.53 7.52 -0.49
N SER A 313 20.66 8.42 0.02
CA SER A 313 19.94 8.17 1.27
C SER A 313 18.95 7.01 1.12
N ALA A 314 18.33 6.86 -0.06
CA ALA A 314 17.45 5.72 -0.34
C ALA A 314 18.19 4.38 -0.25
N ALA A 315 19.45 4.32 -0.71
CA ALA A 315 20.29 3.14 -0.57
C ALA A 315 20.54 2.77 0.91
N LEU A 316 20.88 3.77 1.75
CA LEU A 316 21.06 3.55 3.18
C LEU A 316 19.78 3.13 3.89
N ILE A 317 18.65 3.79 3.59
CA ILE A 317 17.36 3.45 4.16
C ILE A 317 17.00 1.99 3.84
N GLY A 318 17.11 1.57 2.57
CA GLY A 318 16.81 0.21 2.17
C GLY A 318 17.70 -0.82 2.85
N PHE A 319 19.01 -0.58 2.87
CA PHE A 319 19.99 -1.48 3.49
C PHE A 319 19.76 -1.63 5.00
N ILE A 320 19.67 -0.51 5.72
CA ILE A 320 19.50 -0.52 7.18
C ILE A 320 18.17 -1.17 7.57
N THR A 321 17.08 -0.84 6.87
CA THR A 321 15.77 -1.43 7.13
C THR A 321 15.80 -2.95 6.99
N ALA A 322 16.43 -3.46 5.92
CA ALA A 322 16.54 -4.89 5.70
C ALA A 322 17.37 -5.60 6.79
N VAL A 323 18.52 -5.03 7.17
CA VAL A 323 19.37 -5.56 8.25
C VAL A 323 18.63 -5.61 9.60
N VAL A 324 17.87 -4.55 9.93
CA VAL A 324 17.09 -4.49 11.17
C VAL A 324 15.94 -5.50 11.16
N CYS A 325 15.24 -5.63 10.03
CA CYS A 325 14.13 -6.58 9.88
C CYS A 325 14.60 -8.03 9.97
N GLU A 326 15.75 -8.37 9.36
CA GLU A 326 16.34 -9.71 9.44
C GLU A 326 16.71 -10.07 10.87
N LYS A 327 17.39 -9.18 11.60
CA LYS A 327 17.74 -9.40 13.02
C LYS A 327 16.49 -9.61 13.89
N LYS A 328 15.43 -8.80 13.70
CA LYS A 328 14.18 -8.96 14.46
C LYS A 328 13.47 -10.27 14.13
N LYS A 329 13.49 -10.70 12.88
CA LYS A 329 12.94 -12.02 12.48
C LYS A 329 13.61 -13.17 13.25
N PHE A 330 14.90 -13.07 13.46
CA PHE A 330 15.65 -14.07 14.24
C PHE A 330 15.26 -14.02 15.73
N CYS A 331 15.22 -12.85 16.35
CA CYS A 331 14.78 -12.71 17.73
C CYS A 331 13.36 -13.25 17.96
N ALA A 332 12.43 -12.96 17.03
CA ALA A 332 11.07 -13.48 17.08
C ALA A 332 11.02 -15.02 16.97
N ARG A 333 11.89 -15.63 16.16
CA ARG A 333 12.02 -17.11 16.11
C ARG A 333 12.54 -17.67 17.42
N GLY A 334 13.47 -16.99 18.10
CA GLY A 334 13.99 -17.39 19.41
C GLY A 334 12.98 -17.23 20.57
N VAL A 335 12.09 -16.23 20.47
CA VAL A 335 11.05 -15.97 21.50
C VAL A 335 9.80 -16.84 21.27
N VAL A 336 9.50 -17.20 20.02
CA VAL A 336 8.30 -17.98 19.65
C VAL A 336 8.60 -19.47 19.53
N SER A 337 9.86 -19.86 19.46
CA SER A 337 10.33 -21.26 19.45
C SER A 337 11.50 -21.40 20.43
N PRO A 338 11.26 -21.80 21.68
CA PRO A 338 12.33 -22.40 22.45
C PRO A 338 12.63 -23.76 21.80
N ILE A 339 13.78 -23.83 21.12
CA ILE A 339 14.46 -25.03 20.55
C ILE A 339 13.75 -25.68 19.38
#